data_d5d61820210740a134640f8be0a5d45b
#
_entry.id   d5d61820210740a134640f8be0a5d45b
#
_cell.length_a   1.000
_cell.length_b   1.000
_cell.length_c   1.000
_cell.angle_alpha   90.00
_cell.angle_beta   90.00
_cell.angle_gamma   90.00
#
_symmetry.space_group_name_H-M   'P 1'
#
loop_
_entity.id
_entity.type
_entity.pdbx_description
1 polymer ?
#
loop_
_entity_poly.entity_id
_entity_poly.type
_entity_poly.pdbx_seq_one_letter_code
_entity_poly.pdbx_strand_id
1 'polypeptide(L)'
;MSNDHQITNEFSVLGDIWSAESRGAAIVGYAMAVVGGPVLGPIVGGAIVQSYLRWRWTEYITGIMMFLMLVLDIILLDESYPPVLLVYKARRLRYETGNWALHAKHEEWDVTIHELGNKYLVRPFQVLFTPICFLVALYASFVYGILYAQLGAFPVEFQEERGWNMVVGALPFLAVLLGILIGAATNLLNQRYYLKRFHANGNRPIPEARLPPMMVGSVFFAAGLFIFAWTSDRRIFWIAPCIGAVLVGYGFFTIFQAALNYLIDTFQKFAASAVAANTFLRSVFAGAFPLFITPMLHKLGIGWGISIFGFVAVAMIPIPYLFFIYGKRIRAKGVWSKDSV
;
A
#
# COMPACT_ATOMS: atom_id res chain seq x y z
N MET A 1 -3.46 -23.32 20.65
CA MET A 1 -3.70 -22.01 20.05
C MET A 1 -2.59 -21.80 19.05
N SER A 2 -2.82 -22.17 17.80
CA SER A 2 -1.84 -22.08 16.73
C SER A 2 -1.77 -20.63 16.26
N ASN A 3 -0.64 -19.98 16.46
CA ASN A 3 -0.34 -18.69 15.87
C ASN A 3 -0.12 -18.87 14.36
N ASP A 4 -1.20 -18.79 13.58
CA ASP A 4 -1.14 -18.71 12.12
C ASP A 4 -0.74 -17.29 11.68
N HIS A 5 0.39 -16.82 12.17
CA HIS A 5 1.00 -15.57 11.75
C HIS A 5 1.93 -15.81 10.57
N GLN A 6 1.36 -16.12 9.41
CA GLN A 6 2.06 -15.95 8.14
C GLN A 6 1.41 -14.80 7.38
N ILE A 7 1.81 -13.61 7.74
CA ILE A 7 1.56 -12.36 7.03
C ILE A 7 2.52 -12.31 5.84
N THR A 8 2.16 -11.64 4.77
CA THR A 8 3.09 -11.34 3.66
C THR A 8 4.45 -10.95 4.23
N ASN A 9 5.53 -11.51 3.71
CA ASN A 9 6.89 -11.51 4.29
C ASN A 9 7.33 -10.17 4.87
N GLU A 10 6.96 -9.07 4.24
CA GLU A 10 7.37 -7.71 4.61
C GLU A 10 6.76 -7.23 5.93
N PHE A 11 5.45 -7.46 6.15
CA PHE A 11 4.78 -7.11 7.40
C PHE A 11 5.11 -8.08 8.54
N SER A 12 5.49 -9.32 8.20
CA SER A 12 5.95 -10.32 9.14
C SER A 12 7.26 -9.89 9.79
N VAL A 13 8.25 -9.52 8.97
CA VAL A 13 9.56 -9.05 9.45
C VAL A 13 9.41 -7.83 10.35
N LEU A 14 8.60 -6.83 9.94
CA LEU A 14 8.31 -5.67 10.79
C LEU A 14 7.58 -6.06 12.08
N GLY A 15 6.75 -7.11 12.02
CA GLY A 15 6.04 -7.67 13.16
C GLY A 15 6.94 -8.37 14.17
N ASP A 16 7.99 -9.01 13.69
CA ASP A 16 8.94 -9.78 14.50
C ASP A 16 10.01 -8.90 15.14
N ILE A 17 10.44 -7.83 14.44
CA ILE A 17 11.51 -6.94 14.90
C ILE A 17 10.98 -5.81 15.80
N TRP A 18 9.77 -5.27 15.50
CA TRP A 18 9.25 -4.09 16.19
C TRP A 18 8.16 -4.42 17.20
N SER A 19 8.22 -3.79 18.37
CA SER A 19 7.17 -3.90 19.39
C SER A 19 5.82 -3.39 18.86
N ALA A 20 4.71 -3.86 19.42
CA ALA A 20 3.36 -3.45 19.01
C ALA A 20 3.14 -1.93 19.04
N GLU A 21 3.84 -1.21 19.92
CA GLU A 21 3.75 0.25 20.06
C GLU A 21 4.48 0.99 18.93
N SER A 22 5.68 0.55 18.55
CA SER A 22 6.55 1.19 17.54
C SER A 22 6.30 0.68 16.11
N ARG A 23 5.68 -0.49 15.97
CA ARG A 23 5.35 -1.12 14.69
C ARG A 23 4.57 -0.19 13.75
N GLY A 24 3.63 0.60 14.29
CA GLY A 24 2.85 1.54 13.49
C GLY A 24 3.69 2.59 12.77
N ALA A 25 4.72 3.11 13.43
CA ALA A 25 5.65 4.07 12.82
C ALA A 25 6.54 3.39 11.77
N ALA A 26 7.02 2.17 12.03
CA ALA A 26 7.82 1.40 11.09
C ALA A 26 7.04 1.08 9.80
N ILE A 27 5.75 0.70 9.93
CA ILE A 27 4.86 0.46 8.77
C ILE A 27 4.65 1.73 7.93
N VAL A 28 4.51 2.91 8.57
CA VAL A 28 4.42 4.18 7.84
C VAL A 28 5.71 4.47 7.08
N GLY A 29 6.88 4.28 7.72
CA GLY A 29 8.19 4.45 7.06
C GLY A 29 8.36 3.53 5.86
N TYR A 30 8.02 2.24 6.02
CA TYR A 30 8.01 1.27 4.93
C TYR A 30 7.09 1.68 3.78
N ALA A 31 5.84 2.07 4.09
CA ALA A 31 4.88 2.51 3.09
C ALA A 31 5.36 3.74 2.32
N MET A 32 6.04 4.68 2.99
CA MET A 32 6.65 5.84 2.33
C MET A 32 7.76 5.43 1.37
N ALA A 33 8.61 4.46 1.72
CA ALA A 33 9.66 3.97 0.83
C ALA A 33 9.07 3.29 -0.41
N VAL A 34 8.06 2.42 -0.23
CA VAL A 34 7.38 1.70 -1.33
C VAL A 34 6.69 2.67 -2.30
N VAL A 35 6.04 3.71 -1.78
CA VAL A 35 5.31 4.69 -2.60
C VAL A 35 6.25 5.74 -3.19
N GLY A 36 7.35 6.05 -2.49
CA GLY A 36 8.37 7.00 -2.95
C GLY A 36 9.03 6.57 -4.26
N GLY A 37 9.23 5.27 -4.46
CA GLY A 37 9.82 4.72 -5.69
C GLY A 37 9.11 5.17 -6.97
N PRO A 38 7.83 4.84 -7.16
CA PRO A 38 7.05 5.27 -8.32
C PRO A 38 6.97 6.78 -8.51
N VAL A 39 7.07 7.56 -7.45
CA VAL A 39 7.01 9.04 -7.50
C VAL A 39 8.35 9.65 -7.90
N LEU A 40 9.46 9.13 -7.38
CA LEU A 40 10.80 9.62 -7.70
C LEU A 40 11.35 9.03 -9.01
N GLY A 41 10.88 7.83 -9.39
CA GLY A 41 11.31 7.12 -10.59
C GLY A 41 11.26 7.96 -11.86
N PRO A 42 10.14 8.63 -12.20
CA PRO A 42 10.02 9.46 -13.38
C PRO A 42 10.99 10.64 -13.39
N ILE A 43 11.33 11.22 -12.24
CA ILE A 43 12.26 12.34 -12.14
C ILE A 43 13.68 11.87 -12.46
N VAL A 44 14.11 10.80 -11.80
CA VAL A 44 15.44 10.21 -12.01
C VAL A 44 15.56 9.62 -13.42
N GLY A 45 14.54 8.86 -13.85
CA GLY A 45 14.48 8.28 -15.18
C GLY A 45 14.49 9.34 -16.28
N GLY A 46 13.71 10.41 -16.13
CA GLY A 46 13.70 11.54 -17.05
C GLY A 46 15.07 12.22 -17.16
N ALA A 47 15.77 12.43 -16.05
CA ALA A 47 17.11 13.00 -16.04
C ALA A 47 18.12 12.09 -16.75
N ILE A 48 18.07 10.78 -16.53
CA ILE A 48 18.95 9.81 -17.18
C ILE A 48 18.69 9.77 -18.68
N VAL A 49 17.42 9.68 -19.09
CA VAL A 49 17.04 9.57 -20.52
C VAL A 49 17.40 10.83 -21.29
N GLN A 50 17.27 12.01 -20.68
CA GLN A 50 17.63 13.28 -21.30
C GLN A 50 19.16 13.50 -21.36
N SER A 51 19.94 12.79 -20.56
CA SER A 51 21.41 12.84 -20.59
C SER A 51 21.98 12.05 -21.77
N TYR A 52 23.33 12.11 -21.94
CA TYR A 52 24.08 11.31 -22.94
C TYR A 52 23.94 9.79 -22.67
N LEU A 53 23.53 9.38 -21.49
CA LEU A 53 23.39 7.98 -21.06
C LEU A 53 22.22 7.27 -21.76
N ARG A 54 21.15 8.00 -22.10
CA ARG A 54 19.92 7.49 -22.74
C ARG A 54 19.18 6.44 -21.90
N TRP A 55 18.10 5.86 -22.43
CA TRP A 55 17.17 4.99 -21.72
C TRP A 55 17.78 3.67 -21.19
N ARG A 56 18.81 3.12 -21.88
CA ARG A 56 19.44 1.84 -21.43
C ARG A 56 20.08 1.95 -20.06
N TRP A 57 20.56 3.13 -19.69
CA TRP A 57 21.16 3.34 -18.37
C TRP A 57 20.15 3.32 -17.23
N THR A 58 18.86 3.52 -17.49
CA THR A 58 17.84 3.35 -16.47
C THR A 58 17.81 1.90 -15.99
N GLU A 59 17.91 0.94 -16.92
CA GLU A 59 17.96 -0.50 -16.60
C GLU A 59 19.28 -0.89 -15.93
N TYR A 60 20.41 -0.38 -16.41
CA TYR A 60 21.71 -0.70 -15.81
C TYR A 60 21.84 -0.18 -14.39
N ILE A 61 21.42 1.05 -14.11
CA ILE A 61 21.46 1.62 -12.76
C ILE A 61 20.53 0.83 -11.83
N THR A 62 19.32 0.51 -12.29
CA THR A 62 18.37 -0.31 -11.52
C THR A 62 18.95 -1.70 -11.23
N GLY A 63 19.55 -2.36 -12.22
CA GLY A 63 20.21 -3.65 -12.05
C GLY A 63 21.38 -3.60 -11.06
N ILE A 64 22.23 -2.57 -11.14
CA ILE A 64 23.34 -2.36 -10.20
C ILE A 64 22.81 -2.15 -8.78
N MET A 65 21.78 -1.32 -8.62
CA MET A 65 21.16 -1.08 -7.29
C MET A 65 20.54 -2.36 -6.72
N MET A 66 19.83 -3.14 -7.54
CA MET A 66 19.27 -4.44 -7.11
C MET A 66 20.37 -5.42 -6.69
N PHE A 67 21.46 -5.51 -7.46
CA PHE A 67 22.58 -6.35 -7.10
C PHE A 67 23.27 -5.92 -5.80
N LEU A 68 23.48 -4.60 -5.64
CA LEU A 68 24.01 -4.04 -4.40
C LEU A 68 23.13 -4.39 -3.19
N MET A 69 21.80 -4.18 -3.32
CA MET A 69 20.86 -4.54 -2.26
C MET A 69 20.87 -6.03 -1.94
N LEU A 70 20.90 -6.90 -2.95
CA LEU A 70 21.02 -8.34 -2.74
C LEU A 70 22.28 -8.71 -1.95
N VAL A 71 23.42 -8.09 -2.25
CA VAL A 71 24.67 -8.32 -1.51
C VAL A 71 24.55 -7.82 -0.06
N LEU A 72 23.95 -6.65 0.14
CA LEU A 72 23.70 -6.11 1.48
C LEU A 72 22.74 -7.01 2.28
N ASP A 73 21.68 -7.49 1.65
CA ASP A 73 20.72 -8.39 2.30
C ASP A 73 21.40 -9.68 2.78
N ILE A 74 22.24 -10.30 1.94
CA ILE A 74 22.98 -11.52 2.32
C ILE A 74 23.97 -11.27 3.48
N ILE A 75 24.57 -10.08 3.55
CA ILE A 75 25.57 -9.76 4.58
C ILE A 75 24.93 -9.28 5.89
N LEU A 76 23.84 -8.50 5.80
CA LEU A 76 23.29 -7.77 6.96
C LEU A 76 22.03 -8.43 7.53
N LEU A 77 21.28 -9.21 6.75
CA LEU A 77 20.06 -9.83 7.21
C LEU A 77 20.29 -11.26 7.68
N ASP A 78 20.11 -11.45 8.97
CA ASP A 78 20.03 -12.78 9.58
C ASP A 78 18.56 -13.26 9.60
N GLU A 79 18.38 -14.59 9.75
CA GLU A 79 17.06 -15.19 9.90
C GLU A 79 16.32 -14.60 11.12
N SER A 80 15.15 -14.00 10.89
CA SER A 80 14.35 -13.37 11.95
C SER A 80 13.06 -14.13 12.26
N TYR A 81 12.71 -15.17 11.49
CA TYR A 81 11.46 -15.90 11.66
C TYR A 81 11.51 -16.81 12.90
N PRO A 82 10.74 -16.53 13.98
CA PRO A 82 10.88 -17.24 15.25
C PRO A 82 10.72 -18.77 15.16
N PRO A 83 9.83 -19.35 14.33
CA PRO A 83 9.72 -20.80 14.19
C PRO A 83 11.00 -21.46 13.67
N VAL A 84 11.68 -20.83 12.70
CA VAL A 84 12.95 -21.31 12.13
C VAL A 84 14.09 -21.20 13.16
N LEU A 85 14.14 -20.07 13.88
CA LEU A 85 15.10 -19.88 14.98
C LEU A 85 14.94 -20.94 16.07
N LEU A 86 13.67 -21.32 16.38
CA LEU A 86 13.41 -22.41 17.32
C LEU A 86 13.88 -23.78 16.79
N VAL A 87 13.78 -24.04 15.48
CA VAL A 87 14.36 -25.25 14.86
C VAL A 87 15.87 -25.26 15.00
N TYR A 88 16.55 -24.14 14.72
CA TYR A 88 18.01 -24.04 14.90
C TYR A 88 18.41 -24.25 16.36
N LYS A 89 17.67 -23.66 17.31
CA LYS A 89 17.89 -23.84 18.74
C LYS A 89 17.64 -25.29 19.18
N ALA A 90 16.57 -25.93 18.73
CA ALA A 90 16.28 -27.32 19.04
C ALA A 90 17.38 -28.23 18.50
N ARG A 91 17.85 -28.01 17.27
CA ARG A 91 18.96 -28.76 16.66
C ARG A 91 20.24 -28.61 17.47
N ARG A 92 20.60 -27.39 17.86
CA ARG A 92 21.78 -27.13 18.69
C ARG A 92 21.68 -27.84 20.04
N LEU A 93 20.54 -27.75 20.71
CA LEU A 93 20.33 -28.42 22.01
C LEU A 93 20.39 -29.96 21.90
N ARG A 94 19.92 -30.57 20.78
CA ARG A 94 20.07 -32.00 20.53
C ARG A 94 21.56 -32.43 20.53
N TYR A 95 22.41 -31.67 19.88
CA TYR A 95 23.86 -31.95 19.84
C TYR A 95 24.55 -31.71 21.21
N GLU A 96 24.14 -30.67 21.96
CA GLU A 96 24.73 -30.33 23.25
C GLU A 96 24.28 -31.29 24.38
N THR A 97 23.02 -31.73 24.35
CA THR A 97 22.45 -32.57 25.43
C THR A 97 22.37 -34.05 25.12
N GLY A 98 22.60 -34.47 23.88
CA GLY A 98 22.37 -35.84 23.42
C GLY A 98 20.91 -36.31 23.41
N ASN A 99 19.97 -35.40 23.72
CA ASN A 99 18.55 -35.72 23.79
C ASN A 99 17.89 -35.44 22.42
N TRP A 100 17.70 -36.51 21.64
CA TRP A 100 17.10 -36.46 20.30
C TRP A 100 15.57 -36.28 20.28
N ALA A 101 14.90 -36.35 21.44
CA ALA A 101 13.47 -36.09 21.54
C ALA A 101 13.14 -34.59 21.51
N LEU A 102 14.14 -33.73 21.68
CA LEU A 102 13.95 -32.28 21.59
C LEU A 102 13.70 -31.88 20.14
N HIS A 103 12.50 -31.37 19.84
CA HIS A 103 12.12 -30.86 18.53
C HIS A 103 11.31 -29.59 18.63
N ALA A 104 11.34 -28.77 17.61
CA ALA A 104 10.49 -27.59 17.50
C ALA A 104 9.16 -27.99 16.88
N LYS A 105 8.06 -27.37 17.34
CA LYS A 105 6.73 -27.62 16.78
C LYS A 105 6.64 -27.43 15.26
N HIS A 106 7.52 -26.64 14.69
CA HIS A 106 7.60 -26.42 13.25
C HIS A 106 8.17 -27.62 12.49
N GLU A 107 8.95 -28.47 13.15
CA GLU A 107 9.48 -29.72 12.57
C GLU A 107 8.43 -30.83 12.44
N GLU A 108 7.32 -30.72 13.19
CA GLU A 108 6.18 -31.67 13.14
C GLU A 108 5.21 -31.38 11.98
N TRP A 109 5.45 -30.30 11.25
CA TRP A 109 4.51 -29.82 10.24
C TRP A 109 4.73 -30.50 8.90
N ASP A 110 3.97 -31.55 8.62
CA ASP A 110 3.89 -32.16 7.29
C ASP A 110 3.02 -31.31 6.37
N VAL A 111 3.69 -30.54 5.50
CA VAL A 111 3.03 -29.64 4.58
C VAL A 111 2.62 -30.39 3.31
N THR A 112 1.33 -30.64 3.15
CA THR A 112 0.80 -31.18 1.90
C THR A 112 0.67 -30.07 0.84
N ILE A 113 1.04 -30.36 -0.40
CA ILE A 113 0.93 -29.41 -1.54
C ILE A 113 -0.50 -28.89 -1.68
N HIS A 114 -1.49 -29.72 -1.43
CA HIS A 114 -2.90 -29.35 -1.44
C HIS A 114 -3.25 -28.31 -0.36
N GLU A 115 -2.72 -28.44 0.85
CA GLU A 115 -2.90 -27.45 1.92
C GLU A 115 -2.24 -26.11 1.61
N LEU A 116 -1.03 -26.16 1.01
CA LEU A 116 -0.36 -24.97 0.50
C LEU A 116 -1.21 -24.26 -0.54
N GLY A 117 -1.69 -24.99 -1.56
CA GLY A 117 -2.55 -24.42 -2.61
C GLY A 117 -3.82 -23.79 -2.03
N ASN A 118 -4.48 -24.49 -1.10
CA ASN A 118 -5.69 -23.97 -0.47
C ASN A 118 -5.41 -22.73 0.40
N LYS A 119 -4.33 -22.75 1.17
CA LYS A 119 -3.95 -21.66 2.09
C LYS A 119 -3.49 -20.41 1.35
N TYR A 120 -2.67 -20.55 0.30
CA TYR A 120 -2.01 -19.41 -0.36
C TYR A 120 -2.73 -18.94 -1.62
N LEU A 121 -3.47 -19.80 -2.32
CA LEU A 121 -4.21 -19.43 -3.53
C LEU A 121 -5.70 -19.26 -3.28
N VAL A 122 -6.36 -20.26 -2.71
CA VAL A 122 -7.83 -20.23 -2.61
C VAL A 122 -8.32 -19.27 -1.52
N ARG A 123 -7.71 -19.30 -0.35
CA ARG A 123 -8.14 -18.50 0.80
C ARG A 123 -8.12 -16.98 0.55
N PRO A 124 -7.11 -16.36 -0.11
CA PRO A 124 -7.15 -14.94 -0.44
C PRO A 124 -8.36 -14.55 -1.26
N PHE A 125 -8.77 -15.37 -2.24
CA PHE A 125 -9.97 -15.10 -3.04
C PHE A 125 -11.26 -15.26 -2.22
N GLN A 126 -11.32 -16.24 -1.33
CA GLN A 126 -12.48 -16.38 -0.43
C GLN A 126 -12.63 -15.17 0.49
N VAL A 127 -11.53 -14.66 1.03
CA VAL A 127 -11.52 -13.45 1.86
C VAL A 127 -11.85 -12.22 1.02
N LEU A 128 -11.34 -12.12 -0.22
CA LEU A 128 -11.62 -11.02 -1.13
C LEU A 128 -13.12 -10.85 -1.39
N PHE A 129 -13.86 -11.94 -1.57
CA PHE A 129 -15.30 -11.88 -1.83
C PHE A 129 -16.15 -11.55 -0.57
N THR A 130 -15.52 -11.36 0.59
CA THR A 130 -16.26 -10.79 1.73
C THR A 130 -16.55 -9.30 1.48
N PRO A 131 -17.77 -8.80 1.79
CA PRO A 131 -18.14 -7.41 1.49
C PRO A 131 -17.17 -6.36 2.02
N ILE A 132 -16.63 -6.59 3.22
CA ILE A 132 -15.67 -5.67 3.85
C ILE A 132 -14.35 -5.67 3.07
N CYS A 133 -13.77 -6.85 2.83
CA CYS A 133 -12.50 -6.95 2.13
C CYS A 133 -12.62 -6.41 0.70
N PHE A 134 -13.69 -6.78 0.00
CA PHE A 134 -13.90 -6.37 -1.38
C PHE A 134 -14.00 -4.85 -1.52
N LEU A 135 -14.85 -4.18 -0.73
CA LEU A 135 -15.05 -2.73 -0.84
C LEU A 135 -13.81 -1.94 -0.42
N VAL A 136 -13.14 -2.36 0.65
CA VAL A 136 -11.91 -1.70 1.11
C VAL A 136 -10.76 -1.92 0.12
N ALA A 137 -10.59 -3.16 -0.36
CA ALA A 137 -9.56 -3.49 -1.34
C ALA A 137 -9.83 -2.83 -2.69
N LEU A 138 -11.09 -2.76 -3.14
CA LEU A 138 -11.49 -2.06 -4.36
C LEU A 138 -11.13 -0.57 -4.28
N TYR A 139 -11.43 0.07 -3.14
CA TYR A 139 -11.10 1.47 -2.95
C TYR A 139 -9.59 1.70 -2.92
N ALA A 140 -8.84 0.93 -2.14
CA ALA A 140 -7.39 1.02 -2.09
C ALA A 140 -6.76 0.78 -3.48
N SER A 141 -7.29 -0.18 -4.25
CA SER A 141 -6.82 -0.50 -5.60
C SER A 141 -7.12 0.61 -6.60
N PHE A 142 -8.30 1.21 -6.53
CA PHE A 142 -8.66 2.36 -7.36
C PHE A 142 -7.72 3.54 -7.13
N VAL A 143 -7.51 3.90 -5.86
CA VAL A 143 -6.61 5.02 -5.49
C VAL A 143 -5.17 4.73 -5.92
N TYR A 144 -4.72 3.49 -5.80
CA TYR A 144 -3.42 3.03 -6.28
C TYR A 144 -3.31 3.08 -7.81
N GLY A 145 -4.37 2.66 -8.51
CA GLY A 145 -4.46 2.77 -9.97
C GLY A 145 -4.33 4.22 -10.46
N ILE A 146 -4.94 5.19 -9.75
CA ILE A 146 -4.80 6.62 -10.07
C ILE A 146 -3.35 7.11 -9.90
N LEU A 147 -2.61 6.64 -8.89
CA LEU A 147 -1.19 6.96 -8.78
C LEU A 147 -0.41 6.52 -10.03
N TYR A 148 -0.69 5.32 -10.54
CA TYR A 148 -0.07 4.81 -11.77
C TYR A 148 -0.60 5.52 -13.02
N ALA A 149 -1.86 5.92 -13.04
CA ALA A 149 -2.42 6.74 -14.11
C ALA A 149 -1.71 8.10 -14.24
N GLN A 150 -1.24 8.69 -13.12
CA GLN A 150 -0.48 9.94 -13.15
C GLN A 150 0.85 9.81 -13.91
N LEU A 151 1.43 8.60 -14.00
CA LEU A 151 2.63 8.38 -14.82
C LEU A 151 2.38 8.68 -16.31
N GLY A 152 1.16 8.48 -16.78
CA GLY A 152 0.74 8.86 -18.13
C GLY A 152 0.15 10.28 -18.21
N ALA A 153 -0.59 10.71 -17.19
CA ALA A 153 -1.27 12.00 -17.19
C ALA A 153 -0.31 13.20 -17.09
N PHE A 154 0.75 13.11 -16.29
CA PHE A 154 1.71 14.21 -16.14
C PHE A 154 2.53 14.48 -17.41
N PRO A 155 3.05 13.49 -18.15
CA PRO A 155 3.63 13.76 -19.46
C PRO A 155 2.67 14.46 -20.42
N VAL A 156 1.41 14.04 -20.50
CA VAL A 156 0.41 14.70 -21.37
C VAL A 156 0.21 16.15 -20.94
N GLU A 157 0.02 16.44 -19.65
CA GLU A 157 -0.20 17.80 -19.15
C GLU A 157 1.05 18.68 -19.31
N PHE A 158 2.20 18.24 -18.78
CA PHE A 158 3.37 19.11 -18.64
C PHE A 158 4.32 19.07 -19.82
N GLN A 159 4.43 17.95 -20.53
CA GLN A 159 5.32 17.83 -21.68
C GLN A 159 4.60 18.12 -22.99
N GLU A 160 3.42 17.53 -23.25
CA GLU A 160 2.71 17.72 -24.51
C GLU A 160 1.94 19.05 -24.54
N GLU A 161 1.10 19.34 -23.55
CA GLU A 161 0.28 20.57 -23.53
C GLU A 161 1.11 21.83 -23.23
N ARG A 162 1.98 21.78 -22.21
CA ARG A 162 2.79 22.94 -21.79
C ARG A 162 4.14 23.02 -22.50
N GLY A 163 4.58 21.96 -23.18
CA GLY A 163 5.84 21.93 -23.93
C GLY A 163 7.08 21.91 -23.03
N TRP A 164 6.98 21.42 -21.79
CA TRP A 164 8.14 21.31 -20.90
C TRP A 164 9.04 20.14 -21.31
N ASN A 165 10.34 20.25 -21.04
CA ASN A 165 11.24 19.12 -21.25
C ASN A 165 10.95 17.96 -20.27
N MET A 166 11.48 16.79 -20.57
CA MET A 166 11.19 15.56 -19.82
C MET A 166 11.53 15.69 -18.31
N VAL A 167 12.63 16.36 -17.96
CA VAL A 167 13.04 16.53 -16.56
C VAL A 167 12.09 17.48 -15.82
N VAL A 168 11.85 18.67 -16.40
CA VAL A 168 10.98 19.68 -15.77
C VAL A 168 9.54 19.17 -15.72
N GLY A 169 9.08 18.47 -16.75
CA GLY A 169 7.75 17.86 -16.80
C GLY A 169 7.55 16.71 -15.80
N ALA A 170 8.62 16.15 -15.24
CA ALA A 170 8.55 15.18 -14.16
C ALA A 170 8.57 15.83 -12.76
N LEU A 171 9.00 17.08 -12.60
CA LEU A 171 9.03 17.74 -11.28
C LEU A 171 7.67 17.81 -10.55
N PRO A 172 6.51 17.90 -11.22
CA PRO A 172 5.21 17.84 -10.57
C PRO A 172 4.98 16.58 -9.71
N PHE A 173 5.72 15.49 -9.94
CA PHE A 173 5.71 14.34 -9.03
C PHE A 173 6.17 14.68 -7.60
N LEU A 174 6.99 15.73 -7.43
CA LEU A 174 7.35 16.24 -6.10
C LEU A 174 6.13 16.80 -5.34
N ALA A 175 5.14 17.33 -6.05
CA ALA A 175 3.89 17.76 -5.43
C ALA A 175 3.12 16.56 -4.87
N VAL A 176 3.06 15.44 -5.60
CA VAL A 176 2.49 14.18 -5.09
C VAL A 176 3.26 13.70 -3.86
N LEU A 177 4.60 13.74 -3.89
CA LEU A 177 5.44 13.36 -2.76
C LEU A 177 5.16 14.22 -1.54
N LEU A 178 5.02 15.53 -1.71
CA LEU A 178 4.66 16.45 -0.62
C LEU A 178 3.30 16.05 0.00
N GLY A 179 2.30 15.73 -0.84
CA GLY A 179 1.01 15.21 -0.38
C GLY A 179 1.14 13.92 0.45
N ILE A 180 1.96 12.98 -0.03
CA ILE A 180 2.26 11.73 0.68
C ILE A 180 2.90 12.00 2.06
N LEU A 181 3.85 12.93 2.14
CA LEU A 181 4.50 13.30 3.40
C LEU A 181 3.49 13.89 4.41
N ILE A 182 2.61 14.77 3.96
CA ILE A 182 1.53 15.32 4.79
C ILE A 182 0.57 14.20 5.24
N GLY A 183 0.24 13.29 4.34
CA GLY A 183 -0.59 12.10 4.63
C GLY A 183 0.08 11.17 5.65
N ALA A 184 1.39 10.95 5.55
CA ALA A 184 2.16 10.17 6.51
C ALA A 184 2.13 10.83 7.90
N ALA A 185 2.33 12.14 7.99
CA ALA A 185 2.21 12.88 9.25
C ALA A 185 0.80 12.73 9.86
N THR A 186 -0.25 12.81 9.05
CA THR A 186 -1.64 12.61 9.50
C THR A 186 -1.84 11.19 10.05
N ASN A 187 -1.30 10.16 9.40
CA ASN A 187 -1.39 8.78 9.88
C ASN A 187 -0.62 8.57 11.18
N LEU A 188 0.56 9.19 11.34
CA LEU A 188 1.33 9.15 12.60
C LEU A 188 0.56 9.82 13.75
N LEU A 189 -0.11 10.95 13.49
CA LEU A 189 -0.97 11.59 14.48
C LEU A 189 -2.16 10.70 14.86
N ASN A 190 -2.80 10.06 13.87
CA ASN A 190 -3.89 9.11 14.12
C ASN A 190 -3.41 7.88 14.89
N GLN A 191 -2.16 7.46 14.76
CA GLN A 191 -1.60 6.35 15.54
C GLN A 191 -1.67 6.63 17.05
N ARG A 192 -1.43 7.87 17.49
CA ARG A 192 -1.58 8.27 18.90
C ARG A 192 -3.02 8.14 19.38
N TYR A 193 -3.99 8.52 18.54
CA TYR A 193 -5.42 8.35 18.83
C TYR A 193 -5.80 6.86 18.90
N TYR A 194 -5.31 6.07 17.96
CA TYR A 194 -5.54 4.61 17.92
C TYR A 194 -4.99 3.94 19.20
N LEU A 195 -3.75 4.23 19.59
CA LEU A 195 -3.14 3.64 20.79
C LEU A 195 -3.92 3.95 22.07
N LYS A 196 -4.41 5.17 22.23
CA LYS A 196 -5.28 5.52 23.37
C LYS A 196 -6.53 4.65 23.42
N ARG A 197 -7.18 4.44 22.26
CA ARG A 197 -8.36 3.58 22.14
C ARG A 197 -8.04 2.11 22.35
N PHE A 198 -6.93 1.64 21.82
CA PHE A 198 -6.43 0.27 21.96
C PHE A 198 -6.19 -0.10 23.44
N HIS A 199 -5.48 0.75 24.19
CA HIS A 199 -5.25 0.54 25.62
C HIS A 199 -6.54 0.61 26.44
N ALA A 200 -7.45 1.54 26.12
CA ALA A 200 -8.75 1.64 26.76
C ALA A 200 -9.64 0.40 26.52
N ASN A 201 -9.44 -0.33 25.42
CA ASN A 201 -10.17 -1.55 25.05
C ASN A 201 -9.48 -2.85 25.52
N GLY A 202 -8.62 -2.77 26.53
CA GLY A 202 -7.92 -3.95 27.06
C GLY A 202 -6.94 -4.57 26.07
N ASN A 203 -6.22 -3.77 25.31
CA ASN A 203 -5.26 -4.17 24.26
C ASN A 203 -5.86 -5.04 23.15
N ARG A 204 -7.15 -4.83 22.84
CA ARG A 204 -7.81 -5.46 21.68
C ARG A 204 -7.90 -4.46 20.53
N PRO A 205 -7.62 -4.88 19.28
CA PRO A 205 -7.71 -4.01 18.11
C PRO A 205 -9.11 -3.43 17.93
N ILE A 206 -9.19 -2.16 17.55
CA ILE A 206 -10.43 -1.46 17.18
C ILE A 206 -10.26 -0.99 15.74
N PRO A 207 -10.68 -1.79 14.74
CA PRO A 207 -10.46 -1.46 13.32
C PRO A 207 -11.02 -0.10 12.92
N GLU A 208 -12.18 0.29 13.46
CA GLU A 208 -12.83 1.57 13.16
C GLU A 208 -11.95 2.79 13.54
N ALA A 209 -11.09 2.67 14.55
CA ALA A 209 -10.18 3.75 14.94
C ALA A 209 -9.05 4.01 13.91
N ARG A 210 -8.91 3.15 12.89
CA ARG A 210 -7.99 3.32 11.75
C ARG A 210 -8.59 4.16 10.62
N LEU A 211 -9.92 4.32 10.57
CA LEU A 211 -10.64 4.94 9.45
C LEU A 211 -10.62 6.49 9.38
N PRO A 212 -10.45 7.26 10.46
CA PRO A 212 -10.52 8.73 10.39
C PRO A 212 -9.60 9.35 9.30
N PRO A 213 -8.33 8.95 9.12
CA PRO A 213 -7.50 9.48 8.03
C PRO A 213 -8.07 9.16 6.65
N MET A 214 -8.67 7.97 6.47
CA MET A 214 -9.31 7.58 5.21
C MET A 214 -10.54 8.45 4.91
N MET A 215 -11.33 8.80 5.93
CA MET A 215 -12.51 9.65 5.79
C MET A 215 -12.14 11.06 5.30
N VAL A 216 -11.12 11.66 5.92
CA VAL A 216 -10.63 12.98 5.51
C VAL A 216 -9.94 12.89 4.13
N GLY A 217 -9.09 11.88 3.95
CA GLY A 217 -8.36 11.65 2.70
C GLY A 217 -9.26 11.42 1.49
N SER A 218 -10.41 10.76 1.67
CA SER A 218 -11.35 10.51 0.57
C SER A 218 -11.91 11.80 -0.04
N VAL A 219 -12.19 12.80 0.79
CA VAL A 219 -12.69 14.10 0.34
C VAL A 219 -11.60 14.89 -0.38
N PHE A 220 -10.40 14.94 0.21
CA PHE A 220 -9.25 15.63 -0.42
C PHE A 220 -8.79 14.96 -1.70
N PHE A 221 -8.86 13.63 -1.78
CA PHE A 221 -8.53 12.88 -2.99
C PHE A 221 -9.44 13.25 -4.16
N ALA A 222 -10.76 13.24 -3.93
CA ALA A 222 -11.73 13.61 -4.95
C ALA A 222 -11.59 15.09 -5.35
N ALA A 223 -11.45 15.99 -4.39
CA ALA A 223 -11.23 17.42 -4.66
C ALA A 223 -9.93 17.65 -5.46
N GLY A 224 -8.85 16.94 -5.11
CA GLY A 224 -7.58 17.01 -5.80
C GLY A 224 -7.68 16.59 -7.27
N LEU A 225 -8.44 15.54 -7.57
CA LEU A 225 -8.67 15.09 -8.96
C LEU A 225 -9.42 16.15 -9.77
N PHE A 226 -10.46 16.77 -9.22
CA PHE A 226 -11.19 17.84 -9.93
C PHE A 226 -10.34 19.09 -10.10
N ILE A 227 -9.58 19.49 -9.07
CA ILE A 227 -8.66 20.64 -9.19
C ILE A 227 -7.65 20.35 -10.30
N PHE A 228 -7.00 19.18 -10.28
CA PHE A 228 -6.06 18.80 -11.32
C PHE A 228 -6.73 18.81 -12.71
N ALA A 229 -7.90 18.18 -12.86
CA ALA A 229 -8.64 18.09 -14.11
C ALA A 229 -8.92 19.45 -14.77
N TRP A 230 -9.40 20.42 -13.99
CA TRP A 230 -9.87 21.69 -14.52
C TRP A 230 -8.84 22.81 -14.47
N THR A 231 -7.67 22.59 -13.88
CA THR A 231 -6.56 23.54 -13.90
C THR A 231 -5.42 23.13 -14.84
N SER A 232 -5.56 21.99 -15.51
CA SER A 232 -4.60 21.46 -16.50
C SER A 232 -4.73 22.13 -17.87
N ASP A 233 -5.16 23.38 -17.95
CA ASP A 233 -5.13 24.20 -19.16
C ASP A 233 -3.83 25.02 -19.20
N ARG A 234 -3.17 25.09 -20.38
CA ARG A 234 -1.95 25.89 -20.61
C ARG A 234 -2.08 27.35 -20.18
N ARG A 235 -3.32 27.89 -20.18
CA ARG A 235 -3.61 29.27 -19.78
C ARG A 235 -3.56 29.49 -18.27
N ILE A 236 -3.71 28.42 -17.50
CA ILE A 236 -3.72 28.47 -16.03
C ILE A 236 -2.29 28.30 -15.53
N PHE A 237 -1.97 29.01 -14.46
CA PHE A 237 -0.64 28.95 -13.86
C PHE A 237 -0.31 27.53 -13.38
N TRP A 238 0.86 27.03 -13.69
CA TRP A 238 1.27 25.64 -13.47
C TRP A 238 1.21 25.14 -12.01
N ILE A 239 1.21 26.04 -11.03
CA ILE A 239 1.07 25.68 -9.62
C ILE A 239 -0.34 25.12 -9.32
N ALA A 240 -1.36 25.57 -10.04
CA ALA A 240 -2.73 25.13 -9.77
C ALA A 240 -2.95 23.61 -9.93
N PRO A 241 -2.56 22.94 -11.04
CA PRO A 241 -2.60 21.50 -11.11
C PRO A 241 -1.66 20.80 -10.10
N CYS A 242 -0.54 21.42 -9.73
CA CYS A 242 0.34 20.88 -8.68
C CYS A 242 -0.35 20.87 -7.30
N ILE A 243 -1.18 21.87 -6.97
CA ILE A 243 -1.99 21.84 -5.74
C ILE A 243 -2.96 20.65 -5.79
N GLY A 244 -3.61 20.40 -6.93
CA GLY A 244 -4.42 19.20 -7.14
C GLY A 244 -3.63 17.92 -6.89
N ALA A 245 -2.40 17.84 -7.42
CA ALA A 245 -1.51 16.69 -7.23
C ALA A 245 -1.10 16.48 -5.76
N VAL A 246 -0.87 17.55 -4.98
CA VAL A 246 -0.64 17.46 -3.52
C VAL A 246 -1.83 16.82 -2.82
N LEU A 247 -3.05 17.26 -3.12
CA LEU A 247 -4.27 16.73 -2.50
C LEU A 247 -4.52 15.26 -2.90
N VAL A 248 -4.23 14.90 -4.16
CA VAL A 248 -4.29 13.50 -4.62
C VAL A 248 -3.26 12.64 -3.88
N GLY A 249 -2.01 13.10 -3.74
CA GLY A 249 -0.97 12.40 -2.98
C GLY A 249 -1.33 12.22 -1.50
N TYR A 250 -1.88 13.24 -0.87
CA TYR A 250 -2.38 13.20 0.50
C TYR A 250 -3.49 12.15 0.67
N GLY A 251 -4.52 12.24 -0.18
CA GLY A 251 -5.65 11.31 -0.14
C GLY A 251 -5.23 9.88 -0.46
N PHE A 252 -4.36 9.70 -1.47
CA PHE A 252 -3.79 8.41 -1.79
C PHE A 252 -3.17 7.73 -0.56
N PHE A 253 -2.23 8.40 0.10
CA PHE A 253 -1.49 7.79 1.20
C PHE A 253 -2.37 7.51 2.42
N THR A 254 -3.27 8.46 2.77
CA THR A 254 -4.17 8.30 3.92
C THR A 254 -5.18 7.19 3.70
N ILE A 255 -5.76 7.07 2.51
CA ILE A 255 -6.71 6.01 2.17
C ILE A 255 -6.01 4.66 2.15
N PHE A 256 -4.88 4.56 1.43
CA PHE A 256 -4.14 3.33 1.26
C PHE A 256 -3.67 2.74 2.60
N GLN A 257 -3.02 3.57 3.43
CA GLN A 257 -2.49 3.14 4.70
C GLN A 257 -3.60 2.76 5.71
N ALA A 258 -4.66 3.56 5.77
CA ALA A 258 -5.79 3.25 6.65
C ALA A 258 -6.53 1.99 6.20
N ALA A 259 -6.69 1.77 4.88
CA ALA A 259 -7.29 0.56 4.34
C ALA A 259 -6.51 -0.70 4.71
N LEU A 260 -5.18 -0.69 4.54
CA LEU A 260 -4.33 -1.82 4.93
C LEU A 260 -4.44 -2.13 6.43
N ASN A 261 -4.30 -1.11 7.28
CA ASN A 261 -4.39 -1.29 8.72
C ASN A 261 -5.78 -1.78 9.15
N TYR A 262 -6.85 -1.28 8.51
CA TYR A 262 -8.21 -1.72 8.76
C TYR A 262 -8.41 -3.20 8.40
N LEU A 263 -7.89 -3.66 7.27
CA LEU A 263 -7.95 -5.06 6.86
C LEU A 263 -7.19 -5.96 7.84
N ILE A 264 -5.98 -5.57 8.25
CA ILE A 264 -5.17 -6.33 9.22
C ILE A 264 -5.90 -6.47 10.56
N ASP A 265 -6.42 -5.36 11.10
CA ASP A 265 -7.13 -5.36 12.38
C ASP A 265 -8.48 -6.09 12.30
N THR A 266 -9.14 -6.11 11.13
CA THR A 266 -10.42 -6.79 10.91
C THR A 266 -10.27 -8.29 10.76
N PHE A 267 -9.28 -8.75 10.00
CA PHE A 267 -9.13 -10.17 9.68
C PHE A 267 -8.09 -10.88 10.55
N GLN A 268 -7.44 -10.23 11.47
CA GLN A 268 -6.45 -10.75 12.44
C GLN A 268 -5.79 -12.10 12.05
N LYS A 269 -6.47 -13.24 12.30
CA LYS A 269 -5.99 -14.59 11.96
C LYS A 269 -5.76 -14.81 10.46
N PHE A 270 -6.48 -14.09 9.62
CA PHE A 270 -6.44 -14.19 8.16
C PHE A 270 -5.86 -12.92 7.51
N ALA A 271 -5.17 -12.09 8.27
CA ALA A 271 -4.63 -10.81 7.81
C ALA A 271 -3.74 -10.98 6.57
N ALA A 272 -2.91 -12.02 6.54
CA ALA A 272 -2.08 -12.35 5.38
C ALA A 272 -2.90 -12.56 4.11
N SER A 273 -3.99 -13.33 4.22
CA SER A 273 -4.87 -13.60 3.06
C SER A 273 -5.62 -12.33 2.62
N ALA A 274 -6.03 -11.47 3.55
CA ALA A 274 -6.68 -10.20 3.24
C ALA A 274 -5.73 -9.20 2.56
N VAL A 275 -4.47 -9.12 3.04
CA VAL A 275 -3.43 -8.28 2.42
C VAL A 275 -3.05 -8.82 1.04
N ALA A 276 -2.91 -10.15 0.87
CA ALA A 276 -2.64 -10.76 -0.43
C ALA A 276 -3.77 -10.50 -1.43
N ALA A 277 -5.02 -10.61 -1.00
CA ALA A 277 -6.20 -10.27 -1.80
C ALA A 277 -6.20 -8.80 -2.25
N ASN A 278 -5.91 -7.89 -1.32
CA ASN A 278 -5.78 -6.46 -1.63
C ASN A 278 -4.61 -6.19 -2.61
N THR A 279 -3.46 -6.86 -2.42
CA THR A 279 -2.30 -6.71 -3.29
C THR A 279 -2.59 -7.21 -4.70
N PHE A 280 -3.29 -8.35 -4.82
CA PHE A 280 -3.71 -8.88 -6.12
C PHE A 280 -4.58 -7.86 -6.89
N LEU A 281 -5.67 -7.38 -6.27
CA LEU A 281 -6.57 -6.43 -6.90
C LEU A 281 -5.87 -5.12 -7.25
N ARG A 282 -5.02 -4.62 -6.35
CA ARG A 282 -4.20 -3.42 -6.53
C ARG A 282 -3.26 -3.56 -7.75
N SER A 283 -2.62 -4.72 -7.90
CA SER A 283 -1.70 -4.98 -9.03
C SER A 283 -2.43 -4.99 -10.37
N VAL A 284 -3.65 -5.53 -10.41
CA VAL A 284 -4.50 -5.49 -11.61
C VAL A 284 -4.82 -4.03 -12.00
N PHE A 285 -5.21 -3.20 -11.05
CA PHE A 285 -5.48 -1.78 -11.32
C PHE A 285 -4.23 -1.02 -11.75
N ALA A 286 -3.10 -1.24 -11.06
CA ALA A 286 -1.83 -0.61 -11.39
C ALA A 286 -1.35 -0.94 -12.81
N GLY A 287 -1.57 -2.18 -13.27
CA GLY A 287 -1.24 -2.59 -14.63
C GLY A 287 -2.24 -2.08 -15.68
N ALA A 288 -3.53 -2.04 -15.34
CA ALA A 288 -4.58 -1.67 -16.30
C ALA A 288 -4.61 -0.15 -16.57
N PHE A 289 -4.47 0.69 -15.54
CA PHE A 289 -4.66 2.13 -15.67
C PHE A 289 -3.68 2.81 -16.65
N PRO A 290 -2.37 2.55 -16.62
CA PRO A 290 -1.45 3.13 -17.59
C PRO A 290 -1.75 2.79 -19.04
N LEU A 291 -2.38 1.63 -19.31
CA LEU A 291 -2.66 1.18 -20.68
C LEU A 291 -3.69 2.06 -21.39
N PHE A 292 -4.67 2.57 -20.68
CA PHE A 292 -5.75 3.33 -21.30
C PHE A 292 -5.75 4.82 -20.98
N ILE A 293 -4.97 5.27 -19.96
CA ILE A 293 -5.01 6.68 -19.53
C ILE A 293 -4.61 7.63 -20.66
N THR A 294 -3.47 7.41 -21.30
CA THR A 294 -2.96 8.30 -22.36
C THR A 294 -3.91 8.37 -23.55
N PRO A 295 -4.39 7.27 -24.17
CA PRO A 295 -5.40 7.31 -25.23
C PRO A 295 -6.71 7.99 -24.80
N MET A 296 -7.11 7.82 -23.55
CA MET A 296 -8.32 8.44 -23.01
C MET A 296 -8.17 9.95 -22.89
N LEU A 297 -7.03 10.44 -22.37
CA LEU A 297 -6.77 11.87 -22.24
C LEU A 297 -6.66 12.57 -23.59
N HIS A 298 -6.06 11.94 -24.60
CA HIS A 298 -6.01 12.49 -25.96
C HIS A 298 -7.38 12.58 -26.62
N LYS A 299 -8.32 11.66 -26.32
CA LYS A 299 -9.68 11.68 -26.91
C LYS A 299 -10.65 12.60 -26.16
N LEU A 300 -10.62 12.61 -24.84
CA LEU A 300 -11.59 13.33 -24.01
C LEU A 300 -11.05 14.67 -23.49
N GLY A 301 -9.76 14.92 -23.64
CA GLY A 301 -9.06 16.00 -22.95
C GLY A 301 -8.81 15.68 -21.47
N ILE A 302 -7.86 16.39 -20.86
CA ILE A 302 -7.45 16.15 -19.47
C ILE A 302 -8.62 16.43 -18.51
N GLY A 303 -9.35 17.53 -18.73
CA GLY A 303 -10.46 17.95 -17.88
C GLY A 303 -11.51 16.85 -17.68
N TRP A 304 -12.10 16.38 -18.77
CA TRP A 304 -13.12 15.32 -18.71
C TRP A 304 -12.54 13.94 -18.39
N GLY A 305 -11.36 13.61 -18.96
CA GLY A 305 -10.70 12.33 -18.70
C GLY A 305 -10.43 12.10 -17.21
N ILE A 306 -9.86 13.08 -16.51
CA ILE A 306 -9.61 12.97 -15.06
C ILE A 306 -10.90 13.13 -14.25
N SER A 307 -11.88 13.92 -14.71
CA SER A 307 -13.15 14.09 -14.00
C SER A 307 -13.94 12.77 -13.88
N ILE A 308 -13.83 11.85 -14.85
CA ILE A 308 -14.43 10.51 -14.73
C ILE A 308 -13.93 9.82 -13.44
N PHE A 309 -12.62 9.84 -13.20
CA PHE A 309 -12.07 9.28 -11.98
C PHE A 309 -12.47 10.10 -10.74
N GLY A 310 -12.60 11.41 -10.86
CA GLY A 310 -13.13 12.28 -9.82
C GLY A 310 -14.53 11.87 -9.39
N PHE A 311 -15.44 11.59 -10.34
CA PHE A 311 -16.79 11.12 -10.02
C PHE A 311 -16.80 9.74 -9.36
N VAL A 312 -15.95 8.81 -9.82
CA VAL A 312 -15.79 7.51 -9.16
C VAL A 312 -15.26 7.72 -7.73
N ALA A 313 -14.28 8.58 -7.53
CA ALA A 313 -13.77 8.91 -6.20
C ALA A 313 -14.86 9.46 -5.27
N VAL A 314 -15.71 10.37 -5.77
CA VAL A 314 -16.88 10.89 -5.01
C VAL A 314 -17.85 9.78 -4.64
N ALA A 315 -18.16 8.88 -5.57
CA ALA A 315 -19.04 7.73 -5.31
C ALA A 315 -18.46 6.78 -4.24
N MET A 316 -17.13 6.76 -4.06
CA MET A 316 -16.44 5.94 -3.06
C MET A 316 -16.30 6.63 -1.68
N ILE A 317 -16.51 7.94 -1.57
CA ILE A 317 -16.44 8.67 -0.28
C ILE A 317 -17.30 8.02 0.81
N PRO A 318 -18.53 7.55 0.56
CA PRO A 318 -19.36 6.94 1.61
C PRO A 318 -18.77 5.68 2.24
N ILE A 319 -17.87 4.95 1.55
CA ILE A 319 -17.34 3.66 2.01
C ILE A 319 -16.71 3.75 3.40
N PRO A 320 -15.70 4.61 3.67
CA PRO A 320 -15.09 4.70 5.00
C PRO A 320 -16.08 5.17 6.08
N TYR A 321 -17.04 6.02 5.75
CA TYR A 321 -18.06 6.48 6.68
C TYR A 321 -19.01 5.35 7.07
N LEU A 322 -19.45 4.55 6.10
CA LEU A 322 -20.30 3.37 6.37
C LEU A 322 -19.57 2.35 7.25
N PHE A 323 -18.29 2.09 7.00
CA PHE A 323 -17.52 1.19 7.84
C PHE A 323 -17.21 1.77 9.22
N PHE A 324 -17.10 3.08 9.34
CA PHE A 324 -16.93 3.72 10.64
C PHE A 324 -18.19 3.57 11.51
N ILE A 325 -19.40 3.71 10.92
CA ILE A 325 -20.67 3.64 11.65
C ILE A 325 -21.14 2.19 11.84
N TYR A 326 -21.09 1.39 10.79
CA TYR A 326 -21.69 0.04 10.76
C TYR A 326 -20.65 -1.09 10.79
N GLY A 327 -19.35 -0.80 10.81
CA GLY A 327 -18.27 -1.78 10.70
C GLY A 327 -18.38 -2.92 11.69
N LYS A 328 -18.64 -2.62 12.98
CA LYS A 328 -18.83 -3.63 14.01
C LYS A 328 -19.98 -4.59 13.71
N ARG A 329 -21.12 -4.09 13.20
CA ARG A 329 -22.29 -4.93 12.87
C ARG A 329 -22.01 -5.83 11.65
N ILE A 330 -21.30 -5.31 10.65
CA ILE A 330 -20.98 -6.05 9.44
C ILE A 330 -19.96 -7.15 9.75
N ARG A 331 -18.93 -6.85 10.57
CA ARG A 331 -17.92 -7.83 11.01
C ARG A 331 -18.53 -8.98 11.80
N ALA A 332 -19.48 -8.68 12.68
CA ALA A 332 -20.16 -9.71 13.48
C ALA A 332 -20.90 -10.77 12.62
N LYS A 333 -21.34 -10.41 11.41
CA LYS A 333 -21.99 -11.32 10.47
C LYS A 333 -21.02 -12.06 9.54
N GLY A 334 -19.78 -11.61 9.43
CA GLY A 334 -18.77 -12.18 8.55
C GLY A 334 -18.15 -13.46 9.09
N VAL A 335 -18.02 -14.50 8.28
CA VAL A 335 -17.41 -15.78 8.68
C VAL A 335 -15.94 -15.62 9.08
N TRP A 336 -15.20 -14.76 8.39
CA TRP A 336 -13.76 -14.55 8.53
C TRP A 336 -13.38 -13.40 9.47
N SER A 337 -14.36 -12.56 9.85
CA SER A 337 -14.13 -11.33 10.64
C SER A 337 -14.71 -11.38 12.06
N LYS A 338 -15.39 -12.45 12.45
CA LYS A 338 -16.05 -12.60 13.77
C LYS A 338 -15.11 -12.43 14.95
N ASP A 339 -13.86 -12.88 14.80
CA ASP A 339 -12.88 -12.85 15.90
C ASP A 339 -12.40 -11.42 16.26
N SER A 340 -12.76 -10.42 15.46
CA SER A 340 -12.41 -9.00 15.66
C SER A 340 -13.51 -8.18 16.35
N VAL A 341 -14.59 -8.80 16.81
CA VAL A 341 -15.76 -8.10 17.41
C VAL A 341 -15.69 -7.98 18.93
#